data_9f7bffe0342fee1a9423f5efa9864007
#
_entry.id   9f7bffe0342fee1a9423f5efa9864007
#
_cell.length_a   1.000
_cell.length_b   1.000
_cell.length_c   1.000
_cell.angle_alpha   90.00
_cell.angle_beta   90.00
_cell.angle_gamma   90.00
#
_symmetry.space_group_name_H-M   'P 1'
#
loop_
_entity.id
_entity.type
_entity.pdbx_description
1 polymer ?
#
loop_
_entity_poly.entity_id
_entity_poly.type
_entity_poly.pdbx_seq_one_letter_code
_entity_poly.pdbx_strand_id
1 'polypeptide(L)'
;MPRVWLITGCSRGLGRALAEAVLADGDQLVATARNPAQLDDLVDQYGDQVRTIALDVTDPVAAHTVVRTAVDTFGSLDVLVNNAGYADVASIEDMPEDALRAQIEANFYGVVNLSRAALPTMRDQRRGHILQISSVGSRVASTGLGAYQSAKWAVSGFSGVLAKEVATFGIRITSVEPGALRTDWAGSSMTMLPISDPYQPVIDPAVQRLRQASGNQPGDPVRAAQAIIRITRVDDPPLRLLLGADAVAGATAAAEALAASDARWRELSESIVFDAAP
;
A
#
# COMPACT_ATOMS: atom_id res chain seq x y z
N MET A 1 -21.82 -9.45 13.55
CA MET A 1 -20.76 -10.47 13.66
C MET A 1 -19.42 -9.79 13.47
N PRO A 2 -18.37 -10.22 14.15
CA PRO A 2 -17.00 -9.76 13.87
C PRO A 2 -16.65 -9.97 12.40
N ARG A 3 -15.90 -9.05 11.80
CA ARG A 3 -15.37 -9.21 10.44
C ARG A 3 -14.01 -9.89 10.52
N VAL A 4 -13.67 -10.64 9.49
CA VAL A 4 -12.38 -11.31 9.37
C VAL A 4 -11.43 -10.49 8.49
N TRP A 5 -10.30 -10.12 9.07
CA TRP A 5 -9.25 -9.35 8.42
C TRP A 5 -8.02 -10.22 8.14
N LEU A 6 -7.36 -9.95 7.05
CA LEU A 6 -5.99 -10.39 6.75
C LEU A 6 -5.14 -9.16 6.51
N ILE A 7 -4.11 -8.94 7.33
CA ILE A 7 -3.22 -7.78 7.21
C ILE A 7 -1.79 -8.26 7.00
N THR A 8 -1.12 -7.74 5.98
CA THR A 8 0.29 -8.06 5.73
C THR A 8 1.22 -7.03 6.37
N GLY A 9 2.35 -7.52 6.95
CA GLY A 9 3.36 -6.64 7.54
C GLY A 9 2.94 -6.00 8.87
N CYS A 10 2.44 -6.80 9.82
CA CYS A 10 1.92 -6.35 11.11
C CYS A 10 2.98 -6.13 12.19
N SER A 11 4.26 -6.40 11.93
CA SER A 11 5.30 -6.34 12.98
C SER A 11 5.60 -4.93 13.48
N ARG A 12 5.29 -3.88 12.70
CA ARG A 12 5.57 -2.48 13.04
C ARG A 12 4.74 -1.50 12.21
N GLY A 13 4.86 -0.21 12.56
CA GLY A 13 4.32 0.91 11.79
C GLY A 13 2.80 0.88 11.62
N LEU A 14 2.32 1.25 10.45
CA LEU A 14 0.88 1.31 10.16
C LEU A 14 0.21 -0.07 10.26
N GLY A 15 0.87 -1.13 9.77
CA GLY A 15 0.31 -2.48 9.85
C GLY A 15 0.11 -2.95 11.29
N ARG A 16 1.02 -2.59 12.20
CA ARG A 16 0.89 -2.88 13.64
C ARG A 16 -0.25 -2.06 14.26
N ALA A 17 -0.28 -0.78 14.04
CA ALA A 17 -1.34 0.09 14.55
C ALA A 17 -2.73 -0.34 14.06
N LEU A 18 -2.82 -0.78 12.80
CA LEU A 18 -4.07 -1.29 12.23
C LEU A 18 -4.47 -2.64 12.83
N ALA A 19 -3.51 -3.55 13.05
CA ALA A 19 -3.76 -4.84 13.68
C ALA A 19 -4.34 -4.67 15.11
N GLU A 20 -3.70 -3.81 15.92
CA GLU A 20 -4.19 -3.48 17.27
C GLU A 20 -5.58 -2.84 17.24
N ALA A 21 -5.81 -1.89 16.33
CA ALA A 21 -7.11 -1.22 16.23
C ALA A 21 -8.24 -2.16 15.79
N VAL A 22 -7.98 -3.07 14.86
CA VAL A 22 -8.95 -4.08 14.39
C VAL A 22 -9.33 -5.04 15.52
N LEU A 23 -8.34 -5.52 16.28
CA LEU A 23 -8.57 -6.41 17.41
C LEU A 23 -9.30 -5.70 18.55
N ALA A 24 -8.95 -4.45 18.85
CA ALA A 24 -9.63 -3.63 19.85
C ALA A 24 -11.11 -3.35 19.50
N ASP A 25 -11.45 -3.30 18.21
CA ASP A 25 -12.83 -3.18 17.72
C ASP A 25 -13.62 -4.51 17.83
N GLY A 26 -13.00 -5.60 18.26
CA GLY A 26 -13.61 -6.94 18.40
C GLY A 26 -13.70 -7.73 17.09
N ASP A 27 -13.06 -7.29 16.03
CA ASP A 27 -12.93 -8.03 14.77
C ASP A 27 -11.86 -9.14 14.89
N GLN A 28 -11.86 -10.10 13.99
CA GLN A 28 -10.91 -11.23 13.92
C GLN A 28 -9.79 -10.93 12.92
N LEU A 29 -8.58 -11.40 13.20
CA LEU A 29 -7.41 -11.03 12.42
C LEU A 29 -6.48 -12.22 12.12
N VAL A 30 -6.12 -12.37 10.85
CA VAL A 30 -4.87 -13.03 10.46
C VAL A 30 -3.80 -11.97 10.29
N ALA A 31 -2.86 -11.90 11.24
CA ALA A 31 -1.75 -10.97 11.23
C ALA A 31 -0.50 -11.65 10.66
N THR A 32 0.16 -11.01 9.68
CA THR A 32 1.34 -11.63 9.08
C THR A 32 2.59 -10.77 9.22
N ALA A 33 3.73 -11.45 9.37
CA ALA A 33 5.06 -10.88 9.33
C ALA A 33 6.05 -11.92 8.77
N ARG A 34 7.22 -11.51 8.30
CA ARG A 34 8.27 -12.48 7.91
C ARG A 34 8.76 -13.32 9.10
N ASN A 35 8.82 -12.70 10.28
CA ASN A 35 9.05 -13.39 11.54
C ASN A 35 7.82 -13.24 12.44
N PRO A 36 6.97 -14.27 12.57
CA PRO A 36 5.72 -14.19 13.32
C PRO A 36 5.93 -14.02 14.84
N ALA A 37 7.08 -14.38 15.40
CA ALA A 37 7.38 -14.14 16.83
C ALA A 37 7.33 -12.64 17.21
N GLN A 38 7.44 -11.74 16.24
CA GLN A 38 7.24 -10.31 16.47
C GLN A 38 5.76 -9.91 16.74
N LEU A 39 4.85 -10.89 16.72
CA LEU A 39 3.41 -10.71 16.91
C LEU A 39 2.87 -11.49 18.11
N ASP A 40 3.76 -12.14 18.91
CA ASP A 40 3.36 -13.01 20.03
C ASP A 40 2.55 -12.23 21.08
N ASP A 41 2.90 -10.97 21.32
CA ASP A 41 2.18 -10.09 22.24
C ASP A 41 0.72 -9.82 21.81
N LEU A 42 0.42 -9.83 20.50
CA LEU A 42 -0.97 -9.77 20.02
C LEU A 42 -1.73 -11.07 20.39
N VAL A 43 -1.05 -12.21 20.28
CA VAL A 43 -1.65 -13.51 20.68
C VAL A 43 -1.90 -13.54 22.17
N ASP A 44 -0.93 -13.09 22.98
CA ASP A 44 -1.04 -13.03 24.43
C ASP A 44 -2.20 -12.13 24.87
N GLN A 45 -2.41 -11.01 24.18
CA GLN A 45 -3.44 -10.03 24.53
C GLN A 45 -4.84 -10.39 24.03
N TYR A 46 -4.96 -10.94 22.81
CA TYR A 46 -6.25 -11.11 22.12
C TYR A 46 -6.68 -12.57 21.92
N GLY A 47 -5.82 -13.54 22.25
CA GLY A 47 -6.13 -14.97 22.23
C GLY A 47 -6.71 -15.44 20.90
N ASP A 48 -7.91 -16.02 20.94
CA ASP A 48 -8.55 -16.64 19.79
C ASP A 48 -9.03 -15.65 18.70
N GLN A 49 -8.99 -14.33 18.95
CA GLN A 49 -9.32 -13.33 17.94
C GLN A 49 -8.23 -13.18 16.88
N VAL A 50 -7.00 -13.63 17.15
CA VAL A 50 -5.86 -13.46 16.24
C VAL A 50 -5.17 -14.77 15.91
N ARG A 51 -4.72 -14.88 14.65
CA ARG A 51 -3.76 -15.90 14.20
C ARG A 51 -2.57 -15.20 13.56
N THR A 52 -1.38 -15.57 13.96
CA THR A 52 -0.13 -15.03 13.43
C THR A 52 0.52 -16.03 12.49
N ILE A 53 0.98 -15.58 11.33
CA ILE A 53 1.54 -16.44 10.27
C ILE A 53 2.79 -15.81 9.67
N ALA A 54 3.80 -16.63 9.41
CA ALA A 54 4.94 -16.23 8.59
C ALA A 54 4.50 -16.01 7.15
N LEU A 55 4.83 -14.83 6.59
CA LEU A 55 4.53 -14.52 5.21
C LEU A 55 5.64 -13.68 4.59
N ASP A 56 6.23 -14.19 3.51
CA ASP A 56 6.86 -13.38 2.49
C ASP A 56 5.82 -13.12 1.39
N VAL A 57 5.46 -11.88 1.16
CA VAL A 57 4.42 -11.50 0.18
C VAL A 57 4.84 -11.79 -1.27
N THR A 58 6.14 -11.98 -1.51
CA THR A 58 6.68 -12.34 -2.84
C THR A 58 6.42 -13.80 -3.20
N ASP A 59 6.05 -14.65 -2.23
CA ASP A 59 5.70 -16.04 -2.45
C ASP A 59 4.18 -16.20 -2.72
N PRO A 60 3.79 -16.53 -3.99
CA PRO A 60 2.38 -16.70 -4.34
C PRO A 60 1.73 -17.93 -3.66
N VAL A 61 2.51 -18.97 -3.32
CA VAL A 61 1.98 -20.16 -2.64
C VAL A 61 1.66 -19.82 -1.19
N ALA A 62 2.55 -19.08 -0.52
CA ALA A 62 2.30 -18.58 0.83
C ALA A 62 1.08 -17.63 0.87
N ALA A 63 0.88 -16.79 -0.16
CA ALA A 63 -0.30 -15.94 -0.29
C ALA A 63 -1.61 -16.74 -0.28
N HIS A 64 -1.70 -17.84 -1.03
CA HIS A 64 -2.88 -18.72 -1.00
C HIS A 64 -3.05 -19.40 0.36
N THR A 65 -1.95 -19.78 1.01
CA THR A 65 -1.99 -20.44 2.31
C THR A 65 -2.57 -19.52 3.40
N VAL A 66 -2.13 -18.26 3.47
CA VAL A 66 -2.63 -17.33 4.52
C VAL A 66 -4.11 -16.96 4.28
N VAL A 67 -4.56 -16.84 3.04
CA VAL A 67 -5.97 -16.63 2.73
C VAL A 67 -6.81 -17.82 3.18
N ARG A 68 -6.38 -19.04 2.85
CA ARG A 68 -7.06 -20.25 3.30
C ARG A 68 -7.12 -20.35 4.82
N THR A 69 -6.03 -20.00 5.53
CA THR A 69 -6.04 -19.99 6.99
C THR A 69 -7.09 -19.05 7.56
N ALA A 70 -7.33 -17.88 6.96
CA ALA A 70 -8.39 -16.99 7.41
C ALA A 70 -9.77 -17.66 7.31
N VAL A 71 -10.04 -18.34 6.19
CA VAL A 71 -11.30 -19.06 5.98
C VAL A 71 -11.43 -20.26 6.90
N ASP A 72 -10.39 -21.07 7.02
CA ASP A 72 -10.40 -22.29 7.84
C ASP A 72 -10.55 -21.99 9.34
N THR A 73 -9.98 -20.87 9.79
CA THR A 73 -10.00 -20.49 11.21
C THR A 73 -11.25 -19.70 11.59
N PHE A 74 -11.66 -18.75 10.75
CA PHE A 74 -12.69 -17.77 11.09
C PHE A 74 -13.94 -17.83 10.19
N GLY A 75 -13.94 -18.70 9.17
CA GLY A 75 -15.09 -18.96 8.31
C GLY A 75 -15.26 -18.02 7.11
N SER A 76 -14.50 -16.92 7.04
CA SER A 76 -14.60 -15.94 5.93
C SER A 76 -13.31 -15.15 5.77
N LEU A 77 -13.26 -14.30 4.72
CA LEU A 77 -12.32 -13.21 4.59
C LEU A 77 -13.08 -11.96 4.12
N ASP A 78 -13.30 -11.02 5.02
CA ASP A 78 -14.09 -9.82 4.72
C ASP A 78 -13.21 -8.64 4.28
N VAL A 79 -12.00 -8.50 4.84
CA VAL A 79 -11.07 -7.42 4.52
C VAL A 79 -9.65 -7.95 4.34
N LEU A 80 -9.07 -7.69 3.18
CA LEU A 80 -7.64 -7.88 2.92
C LEU A 80 -6.92 -6.53 2.95
N VAL A 81 -5.83 -6.42 3.71
CA VAL A 81 -4.97 -5.22 3.73
C VAL A 81 -3.57 -5.59 3.25
N ASN A 82 -3.23 -5.21 2.04
CA ASN A 82 -1.89 -5.30 1.49
C ASN A 82 -1.06 -4.11 1.98
N ASN A 83 -0.44 -4.28 3.15
CA ASN A 83 0.34 -3.23 3.81
C ASN A 83 1.85 -3.47 3.74
N ALA A 84 2.31 -4.71 3.63
CA ALA A 84 3.74 -5.02 3.57
C ALA A 84 4.45 -4.25 2.44
N GLY A 85 5.58 -3.63 2.77
CA GLY A 85 6.37 -2.88 1.80
C GLY A 85 7.55 -2.17 2.48
N TYR A 86 8.53 -1.78 1.67
CA TYR A 86 9.73 -1.06 2.09
C TYR A 86 10.26 -0.19 0.96
N ALA A 87 11.24 0.67 1.26
CA ALA A 87 11.91 1.49 0.24
C ALA A 87 13.44 1.48 0.46
N ASP A 88 14.18 1.45 -0.66
CA ASP A 88 15.59 1.80 -0.71
C ASP A 88 15.74 3.11 -1.47
N VAL A 89 16.65 3.96 -1.03
CA VAL A 89 16.89 5.27 -1.61
C VAL A 89 18.20 5.25 -2.39
N ALA A 90 18.12 5.56 -3.67
CA ALA A 90 19.26 5.77 -4.56
C ALA A 90 18.83 6.62 -5.77
N SER A 91 19.79 7.10 -6.56
CA SER A 91 19.49 7.53 -7.93
C SER A 91 19.02 6.33 -8.75
N ILE A 92 18.34 6.54 -9.87
CA ILE A 92 17.93 5.42 -10.74
C ILE A 92 19.16 4.72 -11.33
N GLU A 93 20.22 5.48 -11.63
CA GLU A 93 21.45 4.93 -12.18
C GLU A 93 22.27 4.13 -11.17
N ASP A 94 22.32 4.59 -9.90
CA ASP A 94 23.08 3.92 -8.84
C ASP A 94 22.34 2.75 -8.20
N MET A 95 21.02 2.61 -8.43
CA MET A 95 20.21 1.54 -7.85
C MET A 95 20.65 0.18 -8.41
N PRO A 96 21.17 -0.75 -7.58
CA PRO A 96 21.46 -2.10 -8.04
C PRO A 96 20.21 -2.78 -8.61
N GLU A 97 20.39 -3.50 -9.71
CA GLU A 97 19.29 -4.16 -10.44
C GLU A 97 18.49 -5.11 -9.55
N ASP A 98 19.15 -5.86 -8.70
CA ASP A 98 18.53 -6.79 -7.75
C ASP A 98 17.72 -6.05 -6.67
N ALA A 99 18.22 -4.92 -6.15
CA ALA A 99 17.49 -4.08 -5.20
C ALA A 99 16.26 -3.44 -5.84
N LEU A 100 16.37 -2.96 -7.10
CA LEU A 100 15.23 -2.44 -7.86
C LEU A 100 14.16 -3.51 -8.03
N ARG A 101 14.55 -4.70 -8.50
CA ARG A 101 13.61 -5.83 -8.69
C ARG A 101 12.97 -6.26 -7.39
N ALA A 102 13.74 -6.39 -6.30
CA ALA A 102 13.22 -6.79 -5.00
C ALA A 102 12.17 -5.79 -4.47
N GLN A 103 12.34 -4.49 -4.70
CA GLN A 103 11.31 -3.51 -4.34
C GLN A 103 10.04 -3.66 -5.17
N ILE A 104 10.15 -3.93 -6.48
CA ILE A 104 8.98 -4.20 -7.34
C ILE A 104 8.28 -5.49 -6.90
N GLU A 105 9.05 -6.56 -6.62
CA GLU A 105 8.49 -7.83 -6.12
C GLU A 105 7.71 -7.64 -4.83
N ALA A 106 8.27 -6.97 -3.83
CA ALA A 106 7.60 -6.80 -2.54
C ALA A 106 6.42 -5.81 -2.61
N ASN A 107 6.62 -4.62 -3.22
CA ASN A 107 5.64 -3.53 -3.16
C ASN A 107 4.53 -3.64 -4.23
N PHE A 108 4.74 -4.39 -5.31
CA PHE A 108 3.75 -4.57 -6.38
C PHE A 108 3.33 -6.03 -6.52
N TYR A 109 4.25 -6.98 -6.81
CA TYR A 109 3.85 -8.38 -6.99
C TYR A 109 3.31 -9.00 -5.69
N GLY A 110 3.80 -8.61 -4.52
CA GLY A 110 3.21 -8.98 -3.25
C GLY A 110 1.73 -8.59 -3.14
N VAL A 111 1.38 -7.38 -3.57
CA VAL A 111 -0.01 -6.90 -3.66
C VAL A 111 -0.83 -7.74 -4.64
N VAL A 112 -0.27 -8.06 -5.81
CA VAL A 112 -0.92 -8.89 -6.83
C VAL A 112 -1.18 -10.30 -6.29
N ASN A 113 -0.18 -10.92 -5.65
CA ASN A 113 -0.27 -12.28 -5.11
C ASN A 113 -1.42 -12.42 -4.11
N LEU A 114 -1.45 -11.54 -3.09
CA LEU A 114 -2.48 -11.59 -2.05
C LEU A 114 -3.87 -11.22 -2.61
N SER A 115 -3.96 -10.22 -3.49
CA SER A 115 -5.23 -9.85 -4.12
C SER A 115 -5.79 -11.04 -4.91
N ARG A 116 -4.98 -11.66 -5.77
CA ARG A 116 -5.39 -12.83 -6.57
C ARG A 116 -5.79 -14.03 -5.70
N ALA A 117 -5.07 -14.27 -4.61
CA ALA A 117 -5.40 -15.35 -3.66
C ALA A 117 -6.75 -15.11 -2.95
N ALA A 118 -7.09 -13.86 -2.61
CA ALA A 118 -8.33 -13.52 -1.90
C ALA A 118 -9.57 -13.50 -2.81
N LEU A 119 -9.41 -13.20 -4.10
CA LEU A 119 -10.54 -13.01 -5.03
C LEU A 119 -11.51 -14.19 -5.10
N PRO A 120 -11.09 -15.47 -5.22
CA PRO A 120 -12.04 -16.59 -5.27
C PRO A 120 -12.96 -16.62 -4.05
N THR A 121 -12.37 -16.52 -2.84
CA THR A 121 -13.13 -16.50 -1.59
C THR A 121 -14.12 -15.34 -1.53
N MET A 122 -13.66 -14.11 -1.79
CA MET A 122 -14.53 -12.93 -1.73
C MET A 122 -15.61 -12.94 -2.81
N ARG A 123 -15.33 -13.47 -4.02
CA ARG A 123 -16.31 -13.65 -5.08
C ARG A 123 -17.41 -14.64 -4.67
N ASP A 124 -17.03 -15.77 -4.10
CA ASP A 124 -17.98 -16.78 -3.66
C ASP A 124 -18.84 -16.28 -2.47
N GLN A 125 -18.26 -15.47 -1.59
CA GLN A 125 -18.97 -14.75 -0.53
C GLN A 125 -19.89 -13.63 -1.05
N ARG A 126 -19.70 -13.15 -2.28
CA ARG A 126 -20.40 -11.99 -2.87
C ARG A 126 -20.17 -10.70 -2.07
N ARG A 127 -19.06 -10.63 -1.34
CA ARG A 127 -18.62 -9.48 -0.55
C ARG A 127 -17.13 -9.56 -0.27
N GLY A 128 -16.52 -8.40 -0.09
CA GLY A 128 -15.13 -8.24 0.34
C GLY A 128 -14.65 -6.81 0.16
N HIS A 129 -13.60 -6.44 0.86
CA HIS A 129 -12.92 -5.16 0.65
C HIS A 129 -11.41 -5.37 0.65
N ILE A 130 -10.76 -5.06 -0.46
CA ILE A 130 -9.30 -5.11 -0.57
C ILE A 130 -8.74 -3.70 -0.44
N LEU A 131 -7.92 -3.49 0.57
CA LEU A 131 -7.21 -2.24 0.83
C LEU A 131 -5.76 -2.39 0.39
N GLN A 132 -5.34 -1.55 -0.54
CA GLN A 132 -3.96 -1.49 -1.00
C GLN A 132 -3.26 -0.31 -0.30
N ILE A 133 -2.36 -0.57 0.64
CA ILE A 133 -1.57 0.51 1.23
C ILE A 133 -0.53 0.97 0.21
N SER A 134 -0.92 1.99 -0.53
CA SER A 134 -0.11 2.68 -1.51
C SER A 134 0.67 3.83 -0.82
N SER A 135 0.72 4.97 -1.43
CA SER A 135 1.36 6.19 -0.94
C SER A 135 0.88 7.39 -1.76
N VAL A 136 0.97 8.61 -1.22
CA VAL A 136 0.93 9.81 -2.04
C VAL A 136 1.99 9.76 -3.15
N GLY A 137 3.08 9.01 -2.94
CA GLY A 137 4.09 8.71 -3.96
C GLY A 137 3.60 7.94 -5.19
N SER A 138 2.32 7.53 -5.23
CA SER A 138 1.64 7.06 -6.43
C SER A 138 0.96 8.18 -7.25
N ARG A 139 1.14 9.44 -6.83
CA ARG A 139 0.66 10.65 -7.51
C ARG A 139 1.74 11.70 -7.71
N VAL A 140 2.79 11.67 -6.89
CA VAL A 140 3.91 12.61 -6.93
C VAL A 140 5.22 11.86 -7.15
N ALA A 141 6.17 12.50 -7.82
CA ALA A 141 7.52 11.98 -7.97
C ALA A 141 8.46 12.64 -6.96
N SER A 142 9.30 11.82 -6.32
CA SER A 142 10.29 12.28 -5.34
C SER A 142 11.67 11.72 -5.69
N THR A 143 12.67 12.57 -5.64
CA THR A 143 14.06 12.21 -5.89
C THR A 143 14.51 11.08 -4.95
N GLY A 144 15.21 10.08 -5.50
CA GLY A 144 15.77 8.96 -4.75
C GLY A 144 14.82 7.79 -4.48
N LEU A 145 13.53 7.91 -4.80
CA LEU A 145 12.52 6.87 -4.55
C LEU A 145 12.01 6.19 -5.83
N GLY A 146 12.83 6.11 -6.87
CA GLY A 146 12.42 5.65 -8.20
C GLY A 146 11.76 4.26 -8.18
N ALA A 147 12.41 3.24 -7.61
CA ALA A 147 11.88 1.88 -7.55
C ALA A 147 10.60 1.79 -6.72
N TYR A 148 10.61 2.39 -5.52
CA TYR A 148 9.45 2.41 -4.62
C TYR A 148 8.22 3.08 -5.27
N GLN A 149 8.40 4.28 -5.78
CA GLN A 149 7.30 5.02 -6.38
C GLN A 149 6.78 4.36 -7.65
N SER A 150 7.65 3.80 -8.49
CA SER A 150 7.22 3.01 -9.66
C SER A 150 6.30 1.86 -9.25
N ALA A 151 6.65 1.12 -8.18
CA ALA A 151 5.78 0.08 -7.65
C ALA A 151 4.44 0.63 -7.15
N LYS A 152 4.43 1.77 -6.44
CA LYS A 152 3.18 2.37 -5.92
C LYS A 152 2.30 2.95 -7.04
N TRP A 153 2.88 3.46 -8.13
CA TRP A 153 2.13 3.81 -9.35
C TRP A 153 1.51 2.57 -9.99
N ALA A 154 2.26 1.47 -10.09
CA ALA A 154 1.76 0.19 -10.60
C ALA A 154 0.59 -0.34 -9.75
N VAL A 155 0.67 -0.27 -8.42
CA VAL A 155 -0.43 -0.63 -7.50
C VAL A 155 -1.67 0.21 -7.78
N SER A 156 -1.55 1.52 -8.02
CA SER A 156 -2.70 2.37 -8.32
C SER A 156 -3.36 2.01 -9.65
N GLY A 157 -2.58 1.73 -10.70
CA GLY A 157 -3.09 1.26 -11.99
C GLY A 157 -3.80 -0.09 -11.86
N PHE A 158 -3.15 -1.06 -11.21
CA PHE A 158 -3.71 -2.38 -10.91
C PHE A 158 -5.04 -2.28 -10.13
N SER A 159 -5.08 -1.46 -9.08
CA SER A 159 -6.28 -1.26 -8.27
C SER A 159 -7.44 -0.69 -9.08
N GLY A 160 -7.16 0.25 -10.01
CA GLY A 160 -8.17 0.85 -10.88
C GLY A 160 -8.80 -0.15 -11.83
N VAL A 161 -8.01 -1.05 -12.42
CA VAL A 161 -8.53 -2.14 -13.28
C VAL A 161 -9.29 -3.16 -12.44
N LEU A 162 -8.68 -3.64 -11.36
CA LEU A 162 -9.27 -4.65 -10.48
C LEU A 162 -10.65 -4.22 -9.96
N ALA A 163 -10.80 -2.96 -9.54
CA ALA A 163 -12.08 -2.44 -9.04
C ALA A 163 -13.22 -2.59 -10.06
N LYS A 164 -12.93 -2.35 -11.34
CA LYS A 164 -13.92 -2.52 -12.42
C LYS A 164 -14.27 -4.00 -12.65
N GLU A 165 -13.29 -4.89 -12.58
CA GLU A 165 -13.49 -6.32 -12.83
C GLU A 165 -14.31 -7.01 -11.73
N VAL A 166 -14.16 -6.55 -10.46
CA VAL A 166 -14.75 -7.25 -9.31
C VAL A 166 -16.03 -6.61 -8.76
N ALA A 167 -16.42 -5.44 -9.27
CA ALA A 167 -17.58 -4.68 -8.79
C ALA A 167 -18.88 -5.51 -8.80
N THR A 168 -19.10 -6.30 -9.86
CA THR A 168 -20.30 -7.17 -10.01
C THR A 168 -20.34 -8.30 -8.98
N PHE A 169 -19.24 -8.61 -8.33
CA PHE A 169 -19.15 -9.61 -7.27
C PHE A 169 -19.36 -9.02 -5.87
N GLY A 170 -19.62 -7.73 -5.74
CA GLY A 170 -19.76 -7.06 -4.45
C GLY A 170 -18.41 -6.86 -3.72
N ILE A 171 -17.29 -6.94 -4.44
CA ILE A 171 -15.95 -6.71 -3.89
C ILE A 171 -15.55 -5.26 -4.14
N ARG A 172 -15.05 -4.59 -3.10
CA ARG A 172 -14.59 -3.20 -3.13
C ARG A 172 -13.08 -3.14 -3.10
N ILE A 173 -12.51 -2.16 -3.78
CA ILE A 173 -11.07 -1.89 -3.78
C ILE A 173 -10.83 -0.45 -3.35
N THR A 174 -9.95 -0.23 -2.39
CA THR A 174 -9.50 1.11 -2.01
C THR A 174 -7.97 1.16 -1.95
N SER A 175 -7.36 2.00 -2.76
CA SER A 175 -5.97 2.41 -2.64
C SER A 175 -5.88 3.49 -1.56
N VAL A 176 -5.32 3.15 -0.42
CA VAL A 176 -5.03 4.09 0.66
C VAL A 176 -3.68 4.74 0.38
N GLU A 177 -3.63 6.06 0.36
CA GLU A 177 -2.47 6.85 -0.07
C GLU A 177 -2.01 7.80 1.04
N PRO A 178 -1.29 7.28 2.04
CA PRO A 178 -0.75 8.11 3.11
C PRO A 178 0.31 9.09 2.62
N GLY A 179 0.37 10.24 3.28
CA GLY A 179 1.55 11.08 3.34
C GLY A 179 2.56 10.55 4.36
N ALA A 180 3.32 11.43 4.99
CA ALA A 180 4.34 11.07 5.95
C ALA A 180 3.70 10.67 7.29
N LEU A 181 3.69 9.37 7.60
CA LEU A 181 3.25 8.81 8.88
C LEU A 181 4.45 8.65 9.83
N ARG A 182 4.25 8.96 11.11
CA ARG A 182 5.23 8.79 12.17
C ARG A 182 5.41 7.32 12.53
N THR A 183 6.18 6.61 11.71
CA THR A 183 6.50 5.19 11.82
C THR A 183 7.98 4.97 11.55
N ASP A 184 8.47 3.75 11.74
CA ASP A 184 9.85 3.36 11.38
C ASP A 184 10.07 3.23 9.86
N TRP A 185 9.13 3.68 9.03
CA TRP A 185 9.28 3.55 7.57
C TRP A 185 10.51 4.30 7.04
N ALA A 186 10.73 5.53 7.51
CA ALA A 186 11.94 6.31 7.18
C ALA A 186 13.17 5.91 8.04
N GLY A 187 13.04 4.92 8.90
CA GLY A 187 14.09 4.33 9.74
C GLY A 187 14.51 2.96 9.23
N SER A 188 14.17 1.92 10.00
CA SER A 188 14.60 0.54 9.74
C SER A 188 13.95 -0.13 8.50
N SER A 189 12.92 0.48 7.89
CA SER A 189 12.29 0.00 6.63
C SER A 189 12.85 0.71 5.39
N MET A 190 13.83 1.57 5.55
CA MET A 190 14.42 2.34 4.45
C MET A 190 15.94 2.21 4.47
N THR A 191 16.53 1.71 3.41
CA THR A 191 17.97 1.63 3.22
C THR A 191 18.45 2.77 2.33
N MET A 192 19.49 3.48 2.76
CA MET A 192 20.18 4.47 1.93
C MET A 192 21.34 3.76 1.25
N LEU A 193 21.24 3.56 -0.04
CA LEU A 193 22.28 2.92 -0.83
C LEU A 193 23.40 3.93 -1.20
N PRO A 194 24.58 3.47 -1.59
CA PRO A 194 25.66 4.35 -2.04
C PRO A 194 25.21 5.21 -3.23
N ILE A 195 25.60 6.49 -3.20
CA ILE A 195 25.28 7.47 -4.25
C ILE A 195 26.59 7.94 -4.90
N SER A 196 26.67 7.87 -6.21
CA SER A 196 27.82 8.37 -6.97
C SER A 196 27.90 9.91 -6.94
N ASP A 197 29.12 10.44 -7.06
CA ASP A 197 29.39 11.87 -6.96
C ASP A 197 28.47 12.76 -7.84
N PRO A 198 28.14 12.40 -9.10
CA PRO A 198 27.23 13.20 -9.93
C PRO A 198 25.81 13.35 -9.35
N TYR A 199 25.34 12.35 -8.59
CA TYR A 199 23.97 12.36 -8.03
C TYR A 199 23.88 12.87 -6.61
N GLN A 200 25.01 12.97 -5.86
CA GLN A 200 25.01 13.49 -4.48
C GLN A 200 24.31 14.87 -4.35
N PRO A 201 24.58 15.86 -5.21
CA PRO A 201 23.93 17.17 -5.08
C PRO A 201 22.40 17.13 -5.19
N VAL A 202 21.86 16.10 -5.82
CA VAL A 202 20.41 15.93 -6.05
C VAL A 202 19.77 15.02 -5.01
N ILE A 203 20.44 13.95 -4.64
CA ILE A 203 19.90 12.91 -3.74
C ILE A 203 20.12 13.28 -2.26
N ASP A 204 21.30 13.77 -1.87
CA ASP A 204 21.62 14.05 -0.47
C ASP A 204 20.65 15.01 0.22
N PRO A 205 20.18 16.11 -0.41
CA PRO A 205 19.19 16.97 0.22
C PRO A 205 17.85 16.25 0.47
N ALA A 206 17.46 15.29 -0.39
CA ALA A 206 16.27 14.49 -0.18
C ALA A 206 16.44 13.50 0.98
N VAL A 207 17.59 12.82 1.04
CA VAL A 207 17.96 11.93 2.15
C VAL A 207 17.99 12.69 3.48
N GLN A 208 18.59 13.86 3.50
CA GLN A 208 18.67 14.70 4.72
C GLN A 208 17.26 15.09 5.20
N ARG A 209 16.36 15.51 4.30
CA ARG A 209 14.98 15.83 4.66
C ARG A 209 14.25 14.61 5.25
N LEU A 210 14.40 13.43 4.66
CA LEU A 210 13.79 12.20 5.17
C LEU A 210 14.31 11.86 6.58
N ARG A 211 15.63 11.97 6.81
CA ARG A 211 16.24 11.72 8.12
C ARG A 211 15.78 12.73 9.18
N GLN A 212 15.74 14.02 8.84
CA GLN A 212 15.29 15.08 9.75
C GLN A 212 13.80 14.95 10.11
N ALA A 213 12.98 14.46 9.17
CA ALA A 213 11.56 14.22 9.40
C ALA A 213 11.31 12.97 10.25
N SER A 214 12.28 12.05 10.37
CA SER A 214 12.09 10.79 11.09
C SER A 214 11.76 11.03 12.56
N GLY A 215 10.65 10.44 13.03
CA GLY A 215 10.10 10.65 14.37
C GLY A 215 9.26 11.94 14.54
N ASN A 216 9.29 12.86 13.55
CA ASN A 216 8.56 14.13 13.57
C ASN A 216 7.53 14.26 12.44
N GLN A 217 7.24 13.18 11.73
CA GLN A 217 6.24 13.19 10.66
C GLN A 217 4.87 13.61 11.23
N PRO A 218 4.05 14.37 10.45
CA PRO A 218 2.79 14.93 10.93
C PRO A 218 1.68 13.89 11.10
N GLY A 219 1.74 12.78 10.35
CA GLY A 219 0.71 11.77 10.36
C GLY A 219 0.82 10.81 11.55
N ASP A 220 -0.29 10.59 12.22
CA ASP A 220 -0.43 9.64 13.34
C ASP A 220 -0.88 8.27 12.80
N PRO A 221 -0.08 7.19 12.96
CA PRO A 221 -0.44 5.86 12.47
C PRO A 221 -1.69 5.28 13.15
N VAL A 222 -1.98 5.64 14.40
CA VAL A 222 -3.20 5.19 15.10
C VAL A 222 -4.43 5.84 14.50
N ARG A 223 -4.39 7.15 14.24
CA ARG A 223 -5.49 7.84 13.55
C ARG A 223 -5.65 7.38 12.10
N ALA A 224 -4.56 7.06 11.42
CA ALA A 224 -4.60 6.48 10.09
C ALA A 224 -5.27 5.10 10.10
N ALA A 225 -4.95 4.25 11.08
CA ALA A 225 -5.60 2.96 11.29
C ALA A 225 -7.11 3.10 11.50
N GLN A 226 -7.54 4.04 12.35
CA GLN A 226 -8.95 4.34 12.59
C GLN A 226 -9.67 4.82 11.31
N ALA A 227 -9.02 5.66 10.50
CA ALA A 227 -9.57 6.11 9.22
C ALA A 227 -9.71 4.95 8.23
N ILE A 228 -8.74 4.02 8.21
CA ILE A 228 -8.79 2.80 7.39
C ILE A 228 -9.94 1.88 7.84
N ILE A 229 -10.12 1.66 9.12
CA ILE A 229 -11.26 0.89 9.63
C ILE A 229 -12.58 1.57 9.25
N ARG A 230 -12.68 2.88 9.43
CA ARG A 230 -13.88 3.64 9.09
C ARG A 230 -14.26 3.50 7.62
N ILE A 231 -13.29 3.59 6.68
CA ILE A 231 -13.60 3.50 5.26
C ILE A 231 -14.12 2.12 4.84
N THR A 232 -13.77 1.06 5.55
CA THR A 232 -14.32 -0.27 5.27
C THR A 232 -15.79 -0.44 5.69
N ARG A 233 -16.33 0.53 6.42
CA ARG A 233 -17.74 0.57 6.89
C ARG A 233 -18.62 1.47 6.05
N VAL A 234 -18.05 2.15 5.06
CA VAL A 234 -18.79 3.02 4.13
C VAL A 234 -19.36 2.18 3.00
N ASP A 235 -20.59 2.45 2.62
CA ASP A 235 -21.28 1.70 1.57
C ASP A 235 -20.66 1.89 0.18
N ASP A 236 -20.20 3.09 -0.13
CA ASP A 236 -19.51 3.44 -1.37
C ASP A 236 -18.14 4.08 -1.07
N PRO A 237 -17.12 3.25 -0.73
CA PRO A 237 -15.79 3.77 -0.44
C PRO A 237 -15.10 4.25 -1.72
N PRO A 238 -14.26 5.30 -1.64
CA PRO A 238 -13.53 5.77 -2.80
C PRO A 238 -12.48 4.74 -3.26
N LEU A 239 -12.23 4.69 -4.56
CA LEU A 239 -11.14 3.91 -5.12
C LEU A 239 -9.77 4.37 -4.59
N ARG A 240 -9.60 5.67 -4.35
CA ARG A 240 -8.35 6.26 -3.86
C ARG A 240 -8.62 7.20 -2.69
N LEU A 241 -7.96 6.92 -1.55
CA LEU A 241 -8.13 7.66 -0.30
C LEU A 241 -6.80 8.25 0.15
N LEU A 242 -6.66 9.57 0.08
CA LEU A 242 -5.51 10.29 0.66
C LEU A 242 -5.63 10.33 2.18
N LEU A 243 -4.53 10.09 2.89
CA LEU A 243 -4.44 10.23 4.33
C LEU A 243 -3.29 11.17 4.72
N GLY A 244 -3.63 12.30 5.30
CA GLY A 244 -2.74 13.37 5.73
C GLY A 244 -2.88 14.65 4.93
N ALA A 245 -2.71 15.80 5.59
CA ALA A 245 -2.82 17.10 4.95
C ALA A 245 -1.71 17.31 3.89
N ASP A 246 -0.51 16.79 4.15
CA ASP A 246 0.62 16.77 3.23
C ASP A 246 0.31 15.92 1.98
N ALA A 247 -0.36 14.77 2.14
CA ALA A 247 -0.81 13.95 1.02
C ALA A 247 -1.83 14.69 0.15
N VAL A 248 -2.81 15.33 0.78
CA VAL A 248 -3.84 16.12 0.06
C VAL A 248 -3.18 17.27 -0.71
N ALA A 249 -2.34 18.07 -0.05
CA ALA A 249 -1.66 19.20 -0.70
C ALA A 249 -0.77 18.74 -1.87
N GLY A 250 0.06 17.71 -1.67
CA GLY A 250 0.94 17.19 -2.71
C GLY A 250 0.19 16.60 -3.90
N ALA A 251 -0.89 15.85 -3.65
CA ALA A 251 -1.72 15.27 -4.71
C ALA A 251 -2.47 16.34 -5.50
N THR A 252 -2.96 17.38 -4.83
CA THR A 252 -3.64 18.52 -5.52
C THR A 252 -2.67 19.25 -6.44
N ALA A 253 -1.49 19.63 -5.94
CA ALA A 253 -0.47 20.30 -6.73
C ALA A 253 0.00 19.47 -7.95
N ALA A 254 0.17 18.15 -7.77
CA ALA A 254 0.53 17.26 -8.86
C ALA A 254 -0.57 17.15 -9.93
N ALA A 255 -1.83 17.09 -9.52
CA ALA A 255 -2.96 17.03 -10.44
C ALA A 255 -3.10 18.33 -11.25
N GLU A 256 -2.95 19.48 -10.62
CA GLU A 256 -2.97 20.81 -11.29
C GLU A 256 -1.82 20.94 -12.30
N ALA A 257 -0.60 20.53 -11.92
CA ALA A 257 0.56 20.56 -12.81
C ALA A 257 0.37 19.65 -14.04
N LEU A 258 -0.18 18.44 -13.85
CA LEU A 258 -0.49 17.53 -14.95
C LEU A 258 -1.54 18.13 -15.89
N ALA A 259 -2.64 18.63 -15.35
CA ALA A 259 -3.71 19.26 -16.14
C ALA A 259 -3.21 20.47 -16.95
N ALA A 260 -2.34 21.29 -16.35
CA ALA A 260 -1.72 22.42 -17.06
C ALA A 260 -0.80 21.96 -18.20
N SER A 261 -0.04 20.89 -17.99
CA SER A 261 0.79 20.28 -19.03
C SER A 261 -0.06 19.75 -20.19
N ASP A 262 -1.11 18.99 -19.88
CA ASP A 262 -2.01 18.42 -20.89
C ASP A 262 -2.70 19.52 -21.70
N ALA A 263 -3.18 20.59 -21.05
CA ALA A 263 -3.77 21.72 -21.71
C ALA A 263 -2.80 22.42 -22.68
N ARG A 264 -1.53 22.56 -22.30
CA ARG A 264 -0.50 23.19 -23.12
C ARG A 264 -0.21 22.40 -24.40
N TRP A 265 -0.31 21.09 -24.36
CA TRP A 265 -0.01 20.21 -25.48
C TRP A 265 -1.25 19.67 -26.22
N ARG A 266 -2.44 20.17 -25.87
CA ARG A 266 -3.74 19.70 -26.40
C ARG A 266 -3.76 19.68 -27.93
N GLU A 267 -3.37 20.78 -28.59
CA GLU A 267 -3.39 20.90 -30.06
C GLU A 267 -2.56 19.79 -30.72
N LEU A 268 -1.33 19.57 -30.23
CA LEU A 268 -0.48 18.49 -30.73
C LEU A 268 -1.10 17.11 -30.45
N SER A 269 -1.66 16.92 -29.25
CA SER A 269 -2.26 15.63 -28.87
C SER A 269 -3.50 15.29 -29.71
N GLU A 270 -4.29 16.26 -30.11
CA GLU A 270 -5.50 16.10 -30.92
C GLU A 270 -5.18 16.02 -32.45
N SER A 271 -3.97 16.41 -32.88
CA SER A 271 -3.58 16.44 -34.30
C SER A 271 -3.46 15.09 -34.98
N ILE A 272 -3.53 14.00 -34.24
CA ILE A 272 -3.37 12.62 -34.76
C ILE A 272 -4.68 11.96 -35.19
N VAL A 273 -5.81 12.65 -35.09
CA VAL A 273 -7.09 12.11 -35.58
C VAL A 273 -7.14 12.17 -37.11
N PHE A 274 -7.74 11.15 -37.71
CA PHE A 274 -8.00 11.18 -39.15
C PHE A 274 -8.96 12.35 -39.48
N ASP A 275 -8.73 13.01 -40.61
CA ASP A 275 -9.72 13.94 -41.16
C ASP A 275 -11.06 13.23 -41.29
N ALA A 276 -12.15 13.95 -40.96
CA ALA A 276 -13.47 13.37 -41.13
C ALA A 276 -13.61 12.90 -42.58
N ALA A 277 -13.99 11.64 -42.80
CA ALA A 277 -14.28 11.16 -44.15
C ALA A 277 -15.33 12.07 -44.82
N PRO A 278 -15.09 12.50 -46.08
CA PRO A 278 -15.98 13.40 -46.78
C PRO A 278 -17.41 12.85 -46.94
#